data_84b512a6aef4c6dd3abc513a0c6fc315
#
_entry.id   84b512a6aef4c6dd3abc513a0c6fc315
#
_cell.length_a   1.000
_cell.length_b   1.000
_cell.length_c   1.000
_cell.angle_alpha   90.00
_cell.angle_beta   90.00
_cell.angle_gamma   90.00
#
_symmetry.space_group_name_H-M   'P 1'
#
loop_
_entity.id
_entity.type
_entity.pdbx_description
1 polymer ?
#
loop_
_entity_poly.entity_id
_entity_poly.type
_entity_poly.pdbx_seq_one_letter_code
_entity_poly.pdbx_strand_id
1 'polypeptide(L)'
;TEQIETDAGQEETQNPYIRQKEPYTGVPVYENLEHIYMNTTWEYADHSAISDGYAVLYKASGQRKNIVVGVNAGHGTAGGSAVRTLCHPDGSLKSTGGSTAAGAATATAVSGGMTFYDGTPESEVTLKMAEILRDKLLLEGYDVLMIRDSSDVQLDNVARTVICNNVADCHISLHWDGDGLSYDKGCFYIAVPDAIKNMSPVADHWQQHDSLGASLVEGLR
;
A
#
# COMPACT_ATOMS: atom_id res chain seq x y z
N THR A 1 -40.63 -49.17 17.28
CA THR A 1 -39.85 -48.43 16.28
C THR A 1 -40.29 -46.96 16.31
N GLU A 2 -39.64 -46.20 17.20
CA GLU A 2 -39.80 -44.74 17.27
C GLU A 2 -38.71 -44.11 16.42
N GLN A 3 -39.13 -43.27 15.49
CA GLN A 3 -38.27 -42.38 14.75
C GLN A 3 -37.99 -41.13 15.60
N ILE A 4 -36.73 -40.86 15.86
CA ILE A 4 -36.27 -39.63 16.47
C ILE A 4 -35.92 -38.67 15.31
N GLU A 5 -36.72 -37.67 15.09
CA GLU A 5 -36.40 -36.51 14.26
C GLU A 5 -35.44 -35.64 15.08
N THR A 6 -34.21 -35.47 14.57
CA THR A 6 -33.28 -34.47 15.06
C THR A 6 -33.36 -33.28 14.14
N ASP A 7 -34.14 -32.28 14.52
CA ASP A 7 -34.10 -30.96 13.99
C ASP A 7 -32.91 -30.22 14.60
N ALA A 8 -31.83 -30.10 13.83
CA ALA A 8 -30.67 -29.25 14.16
C ALA A 8 -30.75 -28.00 13.29
N GLY A 9 -31.64 -27.10 13.65
CA GLY A 9 -31.58 -25.71 13.16
C GLY A 9 -30.28 -25.05 13.59
N GLN A 10 -29.30 -24.97 12.70
CA GLN A 10 -28.14 -24.09 12.88
C GLN A 10 -28.63 -22.65 12.64
N GLU A 11 -28.84 -21.89 13.72
CA GLU A 11 -28.86 -20.44 13.67
C GLU A 11 -27.46 -19.98 13.23
N GLU A 12 -27.32 -19.53 11.99
CA GLU A 12 -26.19 -18.73 11.56
C GLU A 12 -26.17 -17.45 12.41
N THR A 13 -25.31 -17.41 13.42
CA THR A 13 -25.04 -16.18 14.15
C THR A 13 -24.43 -15.17 13.19
N GLN A 14 -25.25 -14.25 12.69
CA GLN A 14 -24.78 -13.12 11.87
C GLN A 14 -23.73 -12.35 12.68
N ASN A 15 -22.51 -12.32 12.18
CA ASN A 15 -21.44 -11.53 12.76
C ASN A 15 -21.87 -10.04 12.77
N PRO A 16 -22.06 -9.41 13.96
CA PRO A 16 -22.57 -8.04 14.04
C PRO A 16 -21.62 -6.99 13.45
N TYR A 17 -20.41 -7.38 13.09
CA TYR A 17 -19.41 -6.49 12.46
C TYR A 17 -19.43 -6.54 10.91
N ILE A 18 -20.20 -7.45 10.31
CA ILE A 18 -20.43 -7.42 8.87
C ILE A 18 -21.52 -6.38 8.60
N ARG A 19 -21.11 -5.13 8.45
CA ARG A 19 -21.95 -4.15 7.78
C ARG A 19 -22.16 -4.66 6.36
N GLN A 20 -23.36 -5.04 6.01
CA GLN A 20 -23.76 -5.23 4.61
C GLN A 20 -23.62 -3.84 3.94
N LYS A 21 -22.44 -3.58 3.39
CA LYS A 21 -22.28 -2.44 2.50
C LYS A 21 -22.99 -2.82 1.21
N GLU A 22 -23.93 -1.98 0.79
CA GLU A 22 -24.45 -2.00 -0.57
C GLU A 22 -23.26 -2.17 -1.52
N PRO A 23 -23.36 -3.07 -2.51
CA PRO A 23 -22.27 -3.24 -3.46
C PRO A 23 -21.97 -1.89 -4.11
N TYR A 24 -20.70 -1.50 -4.09
CA TYR A 24 -20.23 -0.28 -4.71
C TYR A 24 -20.53 -0.33 -6.21
N THR A 25 -21.54 0.40 -6.64
CA THR A 25 -22.01 0.46 -8.04
C THR A 25 -21.54 1.72 -8.78
N GLY A 26 -20.80 2.59 -8.10
CA GLY A 26 -20.26 3.80 -8.72
C GLY A 26 -19.07 3.46 -9.63
N VAL A 27 -19.21 3.75 -10.92
CA VAL A 27 -18.04 3.80 -11.80
C VAL A 27 -17.36 5.15 -11.55
N PRO A 28 -16.11 5.18 -11.07
CA PRO A 28 -15.42 6.45 -10.88
C PRO A 28 -15.24 7.11 -12.24
N VAL A 29 -15.59 8.38 -12.31
CA VAL A 29 -15.35 9.18 -13.51
C VAL A 29 -14.06 9.94 -13.26
N TYR A 30 -13.02 9.65 -14.02
CA TYR A 30 -11.79 10.42 -14.09
C TYR A 30 -11.68 11.09 -15.47
N GLU A 31 -11.19 12.33 -15.50
CA GLU A 31 -11.13 13.09 -16.74
C GLU A 31 -9.90 12.76 -17.57
N ASN A 32 -8.79 12.47 -16.89
CA ASN A 32 -7.50 12.23 -17.53
C ASN A 32 -6.72 11.13 -16.79
N LEU A 33 -5.94 10.40 -17.56
CA LEU A 33 -4.99 9.41 -17.09
C LEU A 33 -3.61 9.81 -17.64
N GLU A 34 -2.62 9.93 -16.75
CA GLU A 34 -1.26 10.33 -17.10
C GLU A 34 -0.26 9.30 -16.58
N HIS A 35 0.68 8.88 -17.41
CA HIS A 35 1.78 8.01 -17.01
C HIS A 35 2.93 8.84 -16.42
N ILE A 36 3.29 8.54 -15.20
CA ILE A 36 4.37 9.21 -14.47
C ILE A 36 5.59 8.31 -14.42
N TYR A 37 6.57 8.64 -15.21
CA TYR A 37 7.88 7.97 -15.22
C TYR A 37 8.81 8.57 -14.18
N MET A 38 9.79 7.80 -13.74
CA MET A 38 10.88 8.31 -12.93
C MET A 38 11.60 9.44 -13.69
N ASN A 39 11.68 10.62 -13.09
CA ASN A 39 12.49 11.69 -13.62
C ASN A 39 13.89 11.63 -13.01
N THR A 40 14.89 11.47 -13.85
CA THR A 40 16.30 11.33 -13.43
C THR A 40 16.88 12.58 -12.75
N THR A 41 16.17 13.70 -12.78
CA THR A 41 16.57 14.93 -12.07
C THR A 41 16.01 15.03 -10.66
N TRP A 42 15.10 14.13 -10.26
CA TRP A 42 14.61 14.07 -8.89
C TRP A 42 15.69 13.58 -7.93
N GLU A 43 15.69 14.11 -6.73
CA GLU A 43 16.62 13.70 -5.69
C GLU A 43 16.49 12.20 -5.41
N TYR A 44 17.62 11.50 -5.35
CA TYR A 44 17.75 10.04 -5.18
C TYR A 44 17.21 9.17 -6.33
N ALA A 45 16.84 9.73 -7.47
CA ALA A 45 16.36 8.93 -8.60
C ALA A 45 17.41 7.91 -9.12
N ASP A 46 18.68 8.27 -9.05
CA ASP A 46 19.83 7.44 -9.44
C ASP A 46 20.14 6.29 -8.46
N HIS A 47 19.47 6.25 -7.30
CA HIS A 47 19.62 5.18 -6.30
C HIS A 47 18.65 4.01 -6.53
N SER A 48 17.70 4.14 -7.44
CA SER A 48 16.82 3.05 -7.85
C SER A 48 17.56 2.05 -8.73
N ALA A 49 17.30 0.77 -8.52
CA ALA A 49 17.84 -0.32 -9.33
C ALA A 49 16.82 -0.87 -10.34
N ILE A 50 15.52 -0.57 -10.18
CA ILE A 50 14.44 -0.94 -11.10
C ILE A 50 13.50 0.26 -11.22
N SER A 51 13.56 0.96 -12.37
CA SER A 51 12.79 2.17 -12.63
C SER A 51 12.29 2.28 -14.08
N ASP A 52 12.16 1.14 -14.77
CA ASP A 52 11.71 1.09 -16.18
C ASP A 52 10.20 1.24 -16.34
N GLY A 53 9.45 1.13 -15.25
CA GLY A 53 8.00 1.25 -15.22
C GLY A 53 7.51 2.68 -15.04
N TYR A 54 6.21 2.81 -14.78
CA TYR A 54 5.56 4.10 -14.51
C TYR A 54 4.43 3.93 -13.50
N ALA A 55 4.14 5.00 -12.76
CA ALA A 55 2.92 5.16 -12.00
C ALA A 55 1.82 5.78 -12.87
N VAL A 56 0.56 5.64 -12.47
CA VAL A 56 -0.59 6.17 -13.21
C VAL A 56 -1.31 7.21 -12.36
N LEU A 57 -1.34 8.46 -12.84
CA LEU A 57 -2.08 9.55 -12.20
C LEU A 57 -3.49 9.64 -12.79
N TYR A 58 -4.48 9.41 -11.94
CA TYR A 58 -5.90 9.60 -12.20
C TYR A 58 -6.36 10.94 -11.63
N LYS A 59 -6.98 11.79 -12.47
CA LYS A 59 -7.57 13.07 -12.03
C LYS A 59 -9.07 12.91 -11.86
N ALA A 60 -9.58 13.22 -10.67
CA ALA A 60 -11.01 13.15 -10.40
C ALA A 60 -11.79 14.08 -11.32
N SER A 61 -12.96 13.66 -11.77
CA SER A 61 -13.95 14.51 -12.43
C SER A 61 -14.89 15.10 -11.38
N GLY A 62 -15.34 16.31 -11.58
CA GLY A 62 -16.28 16.98 -10.67
C GLY A 62 -15.62 17.91 -9.67
N GLN A 63 -16.03 17.90 -8.40
CA GLN A 63 -15.50 18.82 -7.38
C GLN A 63 -14.13 18.37 -6.89
N ARG A 64 -13.08 18.64 -7.67
CA ARG A 64 -11.72 18.26 -7.30
C ARG A 64 -11.22 19.03 -6.07
N LYS A 65 -10.60 18.29 -5.14
CA LYS A 65 -9.94 18.87 -3.97
C LYS A 65 -8.54 19.39 -4.27
N ASN A 66 -7.98 19.07 -5.46
CA ASN A 66 -6.59 19.36 -5.85
C ASN A 66 -5.58 18.81 -4.84
N ILE A 67 -5.85 17.64 -4.31
CA ILE A 67 -4.98 16.84 -3.44
C ILE A 67 -4.73 15.53 -4.16
N VAL A 68 -3.47 15.15 -4.29
CA VAL A 68 -3.02 13.89 -4.90
C VAL A 68 -2.69 12.89 -3.80
N VAL A 69 -3.41 11.79 -3.76
CA VAL A 69 -3.12 10.67 -2.87
C VAL A 69 -2.35 9.59 -3.61
N GLY A 70 -1.11 9.35 -3.21
CA GLY A 70 -0.31 8.22 -3.69
C GLY A 70 -0.81 6.92 -3.06
N VAL A 71 -1.21 5.95 -3.90
CA VAL A 71 -1.63 4.62 -3.48
C VAL A 71 -0.66 3.59 -4.03
N ASN A 72 0.11 2.96 -3.13
CA ASN A 72 1.08 1.94 -3.46
C ASN A 72 0.56 0.56 -3.07
N ALA A 73 0.12 -0.20 -4.06
CA ALA A 73 -0.12 -1.63 -3.88
C ALA A 73 1.22 -2.34 -3.65
N GLY A 74 1.45 -2.89 -2.48
CA GLY A 74 2.70 -3.55 -2.11
C GLY A 74 3.09 -4.68 -3.05
N HIS A 75 4.39 -4.94 -3.21
CA HIS A 75 4.94 -6.00 -4.06
C HIS A 75 4.69 -5.78 -5.58
N GLY A 76 4.65 -6.85 -6.39
CA GLY A 76 4.28 -6.79 -7.81
C GLY A 76 5.33 -6.11 -8.69
N THR A 77 6.62 -6.48 -8.50
CA THR A 77 7.72 -6.20 -9.43
C THR A 77 8.42 -7.51 -9.77
N ALA A 78 8.25 -7.98 -11.00
CA ALA A 78 8.85 -9.22 -11.45
C ALA A 78 10.39 -9.14 -11.37
N GLY A 79 11.02 -10.17 -10.79
CA GLY A 79 12.47 -10.18 -10.57
C GLY A 79 12.96 -9.32 -9.42
N GLY A 80 12.13 -8.48 -8.78
CA GLY A 80 12.50 -7.56 -7.72
C GLY A 80 13.14 -8.22 -6.49
N SER A 81 12.77 -9.47 -6.20
CA SER A 81 13.35 -10.23 -5.08
C SER A 81 14.81 -10.64 -5.29
N ALA A 82 15.27 -10.70 -6.53
CA ALA A 82 16.66 -11.02 -6.88
C ALA A 82 17.58 -9.79 -6.93
N VAL A 83 17.02 -8.59 -6.94
CA VAL A 83 17.74 -7.32 -7.03
C VAL A 83 17.89 -6.70 -5.63
N ARG A 84 19.00 -6.00 -5.40
CA ARG A 84 19.30 -5.29 -4.15
C ARG A 84 19.32 -3.79 -4.40
N THR A 85 18.69 -3.03 -3.49
CA THR A 85 18.72 -1.58 -3.46
C THR A 85 19.21 -1.07 -2.11
N LEU A 86 19.47 0.21 -2.00
CA LEU A 86 19.76 0.85 -0.71
C LEU A 86 18.56 0.70 0.25
N CYS A 87 18.83 0.55 1.54
CA CYS A 87 17.78 0.54 2.57
C CYS A 87 17.10 1.91 2.70
N HIS A 88 17.88 2.98 2.53
CA HIS A 88 17.41 4.36 2.48
C HIS A 88 18.03 5.06 1.27
N PRO A 89 17.29 5.97 0.59
CA PRO A 89 17.80 6.66 -0.61
C PRO A 89 19.09 7.45 -0.37
N ASP A 90 19.27 8.02 0.83
CA ASP A 90 20.47 8.75 1.23
C ASP A 90 21.69 7.84 1.53
N GLY A 91 21.55 6.52 1.38
CA GLY A 91 22.58 5.52 1.67
C GLY A 91 22.79 5.22 3.15
N SER A 92 21.99 5.79 4.06
CA SER A 92 22.06 5.47 5.48
C SER A 92 21.69 4.00 5.74
N LEU A 93 22.23 3.44 6.84
CA LEU A 93 21.96 2.06 7.21
C LEU A 93 20.55 1.92 7.78
N LYS A 94 19.94 0.75 7.55
CA LYS A 94 18.63 0.42 8.10
C LYS A 94 18.62 0.54 9.62
N SER A 95 17.75 1.38 10.15
CA SER A 95 17.66 1.67 11.59
C SER A 95 16.85 0.65 12.38
N THR A 96 15.98 -0.14 11.72
CA THR A 96 15.11 -1.13 12.36
C THR A 96 15.30 -2.52 11.77
N GLY A 97 14.98 -3.57 12.55
CA GLY A 97 14.96 -4.95 12.08
C GLY A 97 13.78 -5.25 11.13
N GLY A 98 13.52 -6.53 10.89
CA GLY A 98 12.48 -7.07 10.02
C GLY A 98 13.08 -8.13 9.09
N SER A 99 12.53 -8.34 7.90
CA SER A 99 13.07 -9.25 6.88
C SER A 99 14.50 -8.89 6.43
N THR A 100 14.88 -7.62 6.57
CA THR A 100 16.26 -7.15 6.47
C THR A 100 16.71 -6.66 7.85
N ALA A 101 17.87 -7.11 8.31
CA ALA A 101 18.38 -6.79 9.63
C ALA A 101 18.71 -5.29 9.78
N ALA A 102 18.62 -4.75 11.00
CA ALA A 102 19.15 -3.44 11.33
C ALA A 102 20.65 -3.38 11.03
N GLY A 103 21.15 -2.24 10.58
CA GLY A 103 22.52 -2.03 10.17
C GLY A 103 22.85 -2.49 8.73
N ALA A 104 21.89 -3.04 8.00
CA ALA A 104 22.10 -3.39 6.60
C ALA A 104 22.14 -2.14 5.71
N ALA A 105 23.07 -2.10 4.76
CA ALA A 105 23.12 -1.03 3.75
C ALA A 105 22.15 -1.25 2.60
N THR A 106 21.85 -2.52 2.28
CA THR A 106 20.95 -2.88 1.17
C THR A 106 19.87 -3.84 1.61
N ALA A 107 18.74 -3.76 0.95
CA ALA A 107 17.61 -4.68 1.08
C ALA A 107 17.19 -5.24 -0.29
N THR A 108 16.30 -6.21 -0.31
CA THR A 108 15.62 -6.66 -1.53
C THR A 108 14.86 -5.48 -2.15
N ALA A 109 15.03 -5.28 -3.46
CA ALA A 109 14.45 -4.15 -4.17
C ALA A 109 12.90 -4.12 -4.05
N VAL A 110 12.26 -5.26 -4.26
CA VAL A 110 10.85 -5.51 -3.93
C VAL A 110 10.70 -6.97 -3.54
N SER A 111 10.20 -7.24 -2.34
CA SER A 111 9.92 -8.62 -1.91
C SER A 111 8.67 -9.18 -2.61
N GLY A 112 8.55 -10.50 -2.66
CA GLY A 112 7.37 -11.19 -3.21
C GLY A 112 6.11 -11.04 -2.38
N GLY A 113 6.25 -10.68 -1.10
CA GLY A 113 5.15 -10.68 -0.14
C GLY A 113 4.85 -12.04 0.45
N MET A 114 3.81 -12.11 1.27
CA MET A 114 3.28 -13.36 1.81
C MET A 114 2.35 -14.05 0.80
N THR A 115 1.99 -15.29 1.09
CA THR A 115 0.96 -16.04 0.38
C THR A 115 -0.14 -16.41 1.37
N PHE A 116 -1.38 -16.14 1.00
CA PHE A 116 -2.55 -16.51 1.80
C PHE A 116 -2.75 -18.03 1.82
N TYR A 117 -3.57 -18.51 2.75
CA TYR A 117 -3.81 -19.95 2.93
C TYR A 117 -4.37 -20.64 1.67
N ASP A 118 -5.16 -19.94 0.88
CA ASP A 118 -5.72 -20.43 -0.39
C ASP A 118 -4.76 -20.36 -1.57
N GLY A 119 -3.51 -19.93 -1.35
CA GLY A 119 -2.48 -19.78 -2.38
C GLY A 119 -2.47 -18.41 -3.06
N THR A 120 -3.36 -17.49 -2.71
CA THR A 120 -3.39 -16.13 -3.28
C THR A 120 -2.15 -15.35 -2.84
N PRO A 121 -1.36 -14.76 -3.75
CA PRO A 121 -0.23 -13.92 -3.37
C PRO A 121 -0.68 -12.57 -2.83
N GLU A 122 0.06 -12.03 -1.86
CA GLU A 122 -0.20 -10.69 -1.29
C GLU A 122 -0.27 -9.60 -2.36
N SER A 123 0.57 -9.69 -3.39
CA SER A 123 0.58 -8.72 -4.49
C SER A 123 -0.75 -8.62 -5.26
N GLU A 124 -1.52 -9.69 -5.34
CA GLU A 124 -2.86 -9.67 -5.95
C GLU A 124 -3.87 -8.96 -5.04
N VAL A 125 -3.85 -9.26 -3.75
CA VAL A 125 -4.78 -8.67 -2.77
C VAL A 125 -4.50 -7.19 -2.59
N THR A 126 -3.22 -6.78 -2.52
CA THR A 126 -2.85 -5.36 -2.41
C THR A 126 -3.27 -4.56 -3.64
N LEU A 127 -3.14 -5.13 -4.84
CA LEU A 127 -3.61 -4.47 -6.07
C LEU A 127 -5.12 -4.26 -6.04
N LYS A 128 -5.88 -5.31 -5.71
CA LYS A 128 -7.34 -5.21 -5.64
C LYS A 128 -7.81 -4.18 -4.61
N MET A 129 -7.17 -4.13 -3.45
CA MET A 129 -7.47 -3.13 -2.43
C MET A 129 -7.12 -1.71 -2.90
N ALA A 130 -5.99 -1.54 -3.59
CA ALA A 130 -5.57 -0.26 -4.16
C ALA A 130 -6.55 0.25 -5.21
N GLU A 131 -7.06 -0.62 -6.09
CA GLU A 131 -8.08 -0.27 -7.08
C GLU A 131 -9.37 0.22 -6.42
N ILE A 132 -9.84 -0.47 -5.37
CA ILE A 132 -11.02 -0.07 -4.61
C ILE A 132 -10.79 1.28 -3.92
N LEU A 133 -9.61 1.49 -3.33
CA LEU A 133 -9.26 2.74 -2.67
C LEU A 133 -9.17 3.90 -3.67
N ARG A 134 -8.52 3.68 -4.82
CA ARG A 134 -8.49 4.63 -5.94
C ARG A 134 -9.90 5.11 -6.29
N ASP A 135 -10.80 4.16 -6.56
CA ASP A 135 -12.14 4.47 -7.01
C ASP A 135 -12.93 5.29 -5.97
N LYS A 136 -12.78 4.95 -4.69
CA LYS A 136 -13.39 5.71 -3.59
C LYS A 136 -12.81 7.13 -3.45
N LEU A 137 -11.50 7.29 -3.55
CA LEU A 137 -10.83 8.58 -3.46
C LEU A 137 -11.23 9.48 -4.64
N LEU A 138 -11.30 8.95 -5.86
CA LEU A 138 -11.76 9.70 -7.05
C LEU A 138 -13.19 10.20 -6.89
N LEU A 139 -14.09 9.40 -6.33
CA LEU A 139 -15.47 9.83 -6.05
C LEU A 139 -15.54 10.95 -5.01
N GLU A 140 -14.63 10.95 -4.05
CA GLU A 140 -14.52 12.00 -3.04
C GLU A 140 -13.80 13.26 -3.57
N GLY A 141 -13.37 13.26 -4.84
CA GLY A 141 -12.73 14.40 -5.51
C GLY A 141 -11.21 14.50 -5.25
N TYR A 142 -10.57 13.46 -4.75
CA TYR A 142 -9.11 13.38 -4.69
C TYR A 142 -8.56 12.89 -6.03
N ASP A 143 -7.44 13.43 -6.46
CA ASP A 143 -6.63 12.83 -7.52
C ASP A 143 -5.85 11.65 -6.92
N VAL A 144 -5.61 10.60 -7.72
CA VAL A 144 -4.96 9.39 -7.22
C VAL A 144 -3.77 9.02 -8.09
N LEU A 145 -2.60 8.93 -7.46
CA LEU A 145 -1.40 8.39 -8.07
C LEU A 145 -1.28 6.90 -7.72
N MET A 146 -1.71 6.02 -8.63
CA MET A 146 -1.49 4.58 -8.50
C MET A 146 -0.03 4.27 -8.81
N ILE A 147 0.77 3.92 -7.78
CA ILE A 147 2.18 3.56 -7.98
C ILE A 147 2.30 2.22 -8.70
N ARG A 148 1.39 1.31 -8.45
CA ARG A 148 1.23 0.08 -9.19
C ARG A 148 -0.23 -0.09 -9.58
N ASP A 149 -0.48 -0.13 -10.89
CA ASP A 149 -1.81 -0.23 -11.49
C ASP A 149 -1.97 -1.50 -12.35
N SER A 150 -1.07 -2.46 -12.14
CA SER A 150 -1.06 -3.75 -12.83
C SER A 150 -0.38 -4.82 -11.98
N SER A 151 -0.34 -6.07 -12.47
CA SER A 151 0.34 -7.17 -11.78
C SER A 151 1.86 -6.96 -11.63
N ASP A 152 2.47 -6.24 -12.58
CA ASP A 152 3.90 -5.91 -12.59
C ASP A 152 4.10 -4.45 -12.99
N VAL A 153 4.88 -3.70 -12.21
CA VAL A 153 5.10 -2.27 -12.46
C VAL A 153 6.53 -1.92 -12.83
N GLN A 154 7.51 -2.80 -12.61
CA GLN A 154 8.93 -2.54 -12.82
C GLN A 154 9.44 -1.25 -12.16
N LEU A 155 9.02 -1.02 -10.92
CA LEU A 155 9.49 0.01 -10.00
C LEU A 155 9.91 -0.63 -8.69
N ASP A 156 11.12 -0.35 -8.22
CA ASP A 156 11.56 -0.75 -6.89
C ASP A 156 11.06 0.19 -5.78
N ASN A 157 11.34 -0.13 -4.53
CA ASN A 157 10.86 0.66 -3.40
C ASN A 157 11.45 2.08 -3.39
N VAL A 158 12.66 2.30 -3.91
CA VAL A 158 13.27 3.62 -4.05
C VAL A 158 12.51 4.43 -5.11
N ALA A 159 12.32 3.86 -6.31
CA ALA A 159 11.56 4.50 -7.38
C ALA A 159 10.15 4.89 -6.94
N ARG A 160 9.43 3.98 -6.29
CA ARG A 160 8.08 4.21 -5.77
C ARG A 160 8.04 5.38 -4.79
N THR A 161 9.02 5.45 -3.88
CA THR A 161 9.14 6.53 -2.90
C THR A 161 9.47 7.86 -3.58
N VAL A 162 10.45 7.88 -4.49
CA VAL A 162 10.84 9.10 -5.21
C VAL A 162 9.69 9.65 -6.05
N ILE A 163 8.96 8.80 -6.78
CA ILE A 163 7.79 9.24 -7.54
C ILE A 163 6.73 9.84 -6.60
N CYS A 164 6.40 9.16 -5.49
CA CYS A 164 5.43 9.69 -4.53
C CYS A 164 5.84 11.03 -3.95
N ASN A 165 7.09 11.18 -3.52
CA ASN A 165 7.60 12.42 -2.91
C ASN A 165 7.56 13.63 -3.86
N ASN A 166 7.59 13.39 -5.17
CA ASN A 166 7.56 14.47 -6.16
C ASN A 166 6.19 14.76 -6.77
N VAL A 167 5.21 13.85 -6.60
CA VAL A 167 3.91 13.94 -7.31
C VAL A 167 2.72 13.92 -6.36
N ALA A 168 2.82 13.31 -5.19
CA ALA A 168 1.70 13.15 -4.27
C ALA A 168 1.82 14.04 -3.01
N ASP A 169 0.69 14.46 -2.47
CA ASP A 169 0.61 15.21 -1.20
C ASP A 169 0.71 14.28 0.02
N CYS A 170 0.27 13.03 -0.12
CA CYS A 170 0.45 11.98 0.86
C CYS A 170 0.55 10.62 0.18
N HIS A 171 1.11 9.61 0.90
CA HIS A 171 1.39 8.29 0.36
C HIS A 171 0.87 7.20 1.30
N ILE A 172 0.10 6.26 0.76
CA ILE A 172 -0.45 5.11 1.47
C ILE A 172 0.09 3.84 0.81
N SER A 173 0.86 3.03 1.56
CA SER A 173 1.30 1.70 1.12
C SER A 173 0.42 0.62 1.76
N LEU A 174 -0.10 -0.27 0.93
CA LEU A 174 -0.99 -1.35 1.33
C LEU A 174 -0.23 -2.67 1.38
N HIS A 175 -0.31 -3.35 2.53
CA HIS A 175 0.35 -4.62 2.80
C HIS A 175 -0.49 -5.54 3.69
N TRP A 176 -0.16 -6.81 3.70
CA TRP A 176 -0.62 -7.81 4.66
C TRP A 176 0.59 -8.47 5.33
N ASP A 177 0.54 -8.66 6.65
CA ASP A 177 1.57 -9.38 7.38
C ASP A 177 1.25 -10.87 7.50
N GLY A 178 2.26 -11.72 7.29
CA GLY A 178 2.16 -13.17 7.40
C GLY A 178 2.83 -13.70 8.68
N ASP A 179 2.15 -13.61 9.83
CA ASP A 179 2.67 -14.12 11.11
C ASP A 179 2.18 -15.53 11.46
N GLY A 180 1.70 -16.29 10.46
CA GLY A 180 1.13 -17.62 10.61
C GLY A 180 -0.39 -17.60 10.83
N LEU A 181 -0.98 -18.81 10.82
CA LEU A 181 -2.45 -18.99 10.77
C LEU A 181 -3.17 -18.74 12.11
N SER A 182 -2.44 -18.64 13.21
CA SER A 182 -3.01 -18.54 14.56
C SER A 182 -2.91 -17.16 15.17
N TYR A 183 -2.41 -16.18 14.45
CA TYR A 183 -2.19 -14.83 14.96
C TYR A 183 -2.84 -13.79 14.04
N ASP A 184 -3.81 -13.06 14.60
CA ASP A 184 -4.51 -11.97 13.93
C ASP A 184 -4.17 -10.65 14.62
N LYS A 185 -3.44 -9.78 13.94
CA LYS A 185 -3.11 -8.42 14.40
C LYS A 185 -4.24 -7.43 14.18
N GLY A 186 -5.23 -7.79 13.37
CA GLY A 186 -6.21 -6.84 12.85
C GLY A 186 -5.59 -5.77 11.96
N CYS A 187 -6.27 -4.65 11.81
CA CYS A 187 -5.77 -3.51 11.03
C CYS A 187 -4.82 -2.65 11.88
N PHE A 188 -3.66 -2.31 11.34
CA PHE A 188 -2.67 -1.46 11.99
C PHE A 188 -1.91 -0.63 10.94
N TYR A 189 -1.21 0.40 11.37
CA TYR A 189 -0.25 1.15 10.56
C TYR A 189 1.15 1.05 11.17
N ILE A 190 2.17 1.25 10.35
CA ILE A 190 3.56 1.31 10.80
C ILE A 190 3.88 2.76 11.18
N ALA A 191 4.01 3.02 12.47
CA ALA A 191 4.44 4.33 12.96
C ALA A 191 5.89 4.63 12.54
N VAL A 192 6.24 5.90 12.39
CA VAL A 192 7.60 6.31 12.10
C VAL A 192 8.52 5.90 13.25
N PRO A 193 9.57 5.09 13.01
CA PRO A 193 10.49 4.66 14.06
C PRO A 193 11.19 5.84 14.73
N ASP A 194 11.33 5.81 16.06
CA ASP A 194 11.99 6.88 16.83
C ASP A 194 13.41 7.17 16.35
N ALA A 195 14.10 6.14 15.86
CA ALA A 195 15.48 6.27 15.35
C ALA A 195 15.63 7.21 14.15
N ILE A 196 14.53 7.45 13.39
CA ILE A 196 14.56 8.31 12.19
C ILE A 196 13.74 9.60 12.34
N LYS A 197 13.00 9.79 13.44
CA LYS A 197 12.17 10.99 13.66
C LYS A 197 12.94 12.31 13.59
N ASN A 198 14.24 12.29 13.89
CA ASN A 198 15.10 13.48 13.85
C ASN A 198 15.88 13.63 12.53
N MET A 199 15.69 12.73 11.56
CA MET A 199 16.35 12.79 10.25
C MET A 199 15.56 13.72 9.32
N SER A 200 16.25 14.59 8.59
CA SER A 200 15.63 15.36 7.50
C SER A 200 15.34 14.45 6.30
N PRO A 201 14.16 14.57 5.64
CA PRO A 201 13.04 15.47 5.92
C PRO A 201 11.98 14.85 6.86
N VAL A 202 12.22 13.66 7.45
CA VAL A 202 11.27 12.94 8.32
C VAL A 202 10.85 13.79 9.52
N ALA A 203 11.80 14.55 10.09
CA ALA A 203 11.57 15.40 11.26
C ALA A 203 10.42 16.40 11.07
N ASP A 204 10.20 16.87 9.86
CA ASP A 204 9.19 17.88 9.55
C ASP A 204 7.78 17.28 9.32
N HIS A 205 7.68 15.95 9.14
CA HIS A 205 6.47 15.30 8.65
C HIS A 205 5.98 14.10 9.47
N TRP A 206 6.77 13.56 10.40
CA TRP A 206 6.41 12.29 11.06
C TRP A 206 5.09 12.35 11.86
N GLN A 207 4.73 13.53 12.41
CA GLN A 207 3.45 13.69 13.13
C GLN A 207 2.25 13.58 12.18
N GLN A 208 2.38 14.11 10.96
CA GLN A 208 1.35 14.00 9.92
C GLN A 208 1.22 12.55 9.46
N HIS A 209 2.32 11.81 9.31
CA HIS A 209 2.31 10.37 8.99
C HIS A 209 1.57 9.57 10.07
N ASP A 210 1.89 9.78 11.35
CA ASP A 210 1.23 9.07 12.43
C ASP A 210 -0.27 9.43 12.53
N SER A 211 -0.63 10.69 12.32
CA SER A 211 -2.03 11.14 12.30
C SER A 211 -2.82 10.52 11.14
N LEU A 212 -2.24 10.48 9.93
CA LEU A 212 -2.85 9.82 8.77
C LEU A 212 -3.05 8.33 9.04
N GLY A 213 -2.00 7.65 9.51
CA GLY A 213 -2.05 6.21 9.83
C GLY A 213 -3.13 5.88 10.87
N ALA A 214 -3.19 6.66 11.96
CA ALA A 214 -4.21 6.49 13.00
C ALA A 214 -5.63 6.67 12.46
N SER A 215 -5.86 7.71 11.64
CA SER A 215 -7.17 8.00 11.03
C SER A 215 -7.61 6.89 10.06
N LEU A 216 -6.68 6.34 9.27
CA LEU A 216 -6.96 5.22 8.37
C LEU A 216 -7.37 3.97 9.15
N VAL A 217 -6.65 3.63 10.22
CA VAL A 217 -6.97 2.47 11.06
C VAL A 217 -8.32 2.66 11.77
N GLU A 218 -8.62 3.86 12.27
CA GLU A 218 -9.92 4.18 12.87
C GLU A 218 -11.06 4.00 11.87
N GLY A 219 -10.88 4.45 10.63
CA GLY A 219 -11.89 4.31 9.56
C GLY A 219 -12.11 2.88 9.08
N LEU A 220 -11.18 1.95 9.35
CA LEU A 220 -11.27 0.53 8.98
C LEU A 220 -11.84 -0.36 10.11
N ARG A 221 -11.96 0.14 11.32
CA ARG A 221 -12.58 -0.54 12.49
C ARG A 221 -14.07 -0.27 12.59
#